data_2624ebd9ee770bbd0a3eadc1f4037b2b
#
_entry.id   2624ebd9ee770bbd0a3eadc1f4037b2b
#
_cell.length_a   1.000
_cell.length_b   1.000
_cell.length_c   1.000
_cell.angle_alpha   90.00
_cell.angle_beta   90.00
_cell.angle_gamma   90.00
#
_symmetry.space_group_name_H-M   'P 1'
#
loop_
_entity.id
_entity.type
_entity.pdbx_description
1 polymer ?
#
loop_
_entity_poly.entity_id
_entity_poly.type
_entity_poly.pdbx_seq_one_letter_code
_entity_poly.pdbx_strand_id
1 'polypeptide(L)'
;MLKNIPLSAKLVLILACPVLGFLWLASLYIANSYSTLKQMEDTVEASVAAQTVSRLITALQRERGASGVYLGSQGRTMADRLPGMRQATDEALSAVRELAARDSSHIGSVLKGLDELPTTRSQVDTFAITSVESGARFTGHIRSLIGFTHAVERGVQDATLARALGGLNQFIEMKERAGRERT
;
A
#
# COMPACT_ATOMS: atom_id res chain seq x y z
N MET A 1 -33.14 55.04 1.55
CA MET A 1 -33.76 54.17 0.55
C MET A 1 -34.75 53.13 1.09
N LEU A 2 -34.84 52.87 2.39
CA LEU A 2 -35.74 51.86 3.01
C LEU A 2 -37.16 52.36 3.35
N LYS A 3 -37.45 53.63 3.07
CA LYS A 3 -38.69 54.30 3.54
C LYS A 3 -39.96 53.93 2.74
N ASN A 4 -39.82 53.38 1.53
CA ASN A 4 -40.92 53.06 0.61
C ASN A 4 -41.22 51.57 0.46
N ILE A 5 -40.66 50.71 1.32
CA ILE A 5 -40.89 49.27 1.26
C ILE A 5 -42.13 48.93 2.11
N PRO A 6 -43.12 48.17 1.60
CA PRO A 6 -44.29 47.75 2.35
C PRO A 6 -43.87 46.88 3.57
N LEU A 7 -44.64 46.96 4.64
CA LEU A 7 -44.33 46.27 5.91
C LEU A 7 -44.10 44.77 5.75
N SER A 8 -44.86 44.13 4.86
CA SER A 8 -44.71 42.70 4.51
C SER A 8 -43.35 42.38 3.93
N ALA A 9 -42.82 43.23 3.05
CA ALA A 9 -41.50 43.02 2.45
C ALA A 9 -40.36 43.23 3.47
N LYS A 10 -40.51 44.11 4.43
CA LYS A 10 -39.56 44.29 5.54
C LYS A 10 -39.52 43.06 6.45
N LEU A 11 -40.69 42.50 6.77
CA LEU A 11 -40.78 41.27 7.57
C LEU A 11 -40.15 40.06 6.86
N VAL A 12 -40.42 39.94 5.55
CA VAL A 12 -39.80 38.88 4.74
C VAL A 12 -38.28 39.03 4.69
N LEU A 13 -37.76 40.24 4.53
CA LEU A 13 -36.31 40.49 4.49
C LEU A 13 -35.63 40.17 5.82
N ILE A 14 -36.26 40.53 6.95
CA ILE A 14 -35.76 40.23 8.30
C ILE A 14 -35.71 38.71 8.55
N LEU A 15 -36.72 37.97 8.06
CA LEU A 15 -36.77 36.53 8.23
C LEU A 15 -35.89 35.80 7.22
N ALA A 16 -35.76 36.28 5.99
CA ALA A 16 -34.96 35.66 4.93
C ALA A 16 -33.46 35.70 5.22
N CYS A 17 -32.97 36.80 5.82
CA CYS A 17 -31.54 36.95 6.10
C CYS A 17 -30.98 35.85 7.03
N PRO A 18 -31.56 35.58 8.21
CA PRO A 18 -31.08 34.49 9.07
C PRO A 18 -31.31 33.11 8.46
N VAL A 19 -32.38 32.88 7.68
CA VAL A 19 -32.65 31.61 7.00
C VAL A 19 -31.59 31.35 5.93
N LEU A 20 -31.26 32.32 5.10
CA LEU A 20 -30.21 32.22 4.10
C LEU A 20 -28.83 32.02 4.76
N GLY A 21 -28.55 32.72 5.86
CA GLY A 21 -27.34 32.52 6.66
C GLY A 21 -27.24 31.11 7.21
N PHE A 22 -28.32 30.57 7.73
CA PHE A 22 -28.38 29.20 8.23
C PHE A 22 -28.18 28.17 7.11
N LEU A 23 -28.83 28.34 5.97
CA LEU A 23 -28.65 27.45 4.79
C LEU A 23 -27.23 27.50 4.28
N TRP A 24 -26.59 28.66 4.26
CA TRP A 24 -25.21 28.83 3.89
C TRP A 24 -24.29 28.07 4.84
N LEU A 25 -24.43 28.25 6.15
CA LEU A 25 -23.64 27.54 7.16
C LEU A 25 -23.90 26.04 7.12
N ALA A 26 -25.13 25.59 6.93
CA ALA A 26 -25.47 24.18 6.78
C ALA A 26 -24.78 23.55 5.54
N SER A 27 -24.78 24.28 4.42
CA SER A 27 -24.13 23.80 3.20
C SER A 27 -22.61 23.64 3.37
N LEU A 28 -21.98 24.62 4.05
CA LEU A 28 -20.54 24.53 4.37
C LEU A 28 -20.24 23.36 5.32
N TYR A 29 -21.07 23.15 6.32
CA TYR A 29 -20.91 22.03 7.27
C TYR A 29 -21.05 20.68 6.58
N ILE A 30 -22.05 20.51 5.72
CA ILE A 30 -22.26 19.29 4.93
C ILE A 30 -21.08 19.03 3.99
N ALA A 31 -20.63 20.06 3.26
CA ALA A 31 -19.49 19.95 2.36
C ALA A 31 -18.21 19.52 3.10
N ASN A 32 -17.95 20.12 4.28
CA ASN A 32 -16.80 19.77 5.10
C ASN A 32 -16.90 18.33 5.68
N SER A 33 -18.10 17.94 6.13
CA SER A 33 -18.33 16.58 6.63
C SER A 33 -18.15 15.53 5.55
N TYR A 34 -18.60 15.80 4.33
CA TYR A 34 -18.42 14.90 3.20
C TYR A 34 -16.95 14.74 2.82
N SER A 35 -16.17 15.84 2.80
CA SER A 35 -14.73 15.77 2.54
C SER A 35 -13.98 14.99 3.61
N THR A 36 -14.37 15.13 4.89
CA THR A 36 -13.77 14.38 6.00
C THR A 36 -14.05 12.88 5.90
N LEU A 37 -15.28 12.49 5.54
CA LEU A 37 -15.64 11.09 5.34
C LEU A 37 -14.80 10.45 4.21
N LYS A 38 -14.69 11.16 3.08
CA LYS A 38 -13.88 10.70 1.96
C LYS A 38 -12.40 10.55 2.34
N GLN A 39 -11.83 11.50 3.06
CA GLN A 39 -10.45 11.39 3.56
C GLN A 39 -10.26 10.19 4.50
N MET A 40 -11.26 9.87 5.32
CA MET A 40 -11.21 8.68 6.18
C MET A 40 -11.23 7.38 5.36
N GLU A 41 -12.06 7.28 4.33
CA GLU A 41 -12.09 6.13 3.42
C GLU A 41 -10.75 5.96 2.72
N ASP A 42 -10.20 7.01 2.10
CA ASP A 42 -8.90 7.01 1.44
C ASP A 42 -7.77 6.58 2.41
N THR A 43 -7.86 7.02 3.68
CA THR A 43 -6.92 6.68 4.75
C THR A 43 -6.94 5.18 5.09
N VAL A 44 -8.15 4.60 5.21
CA VAL A 44 -8.32 3.16 5.47
C VAL A 44 -7.80 2.34 4.30
N GLU A 45 -8.14 2.70 3.07
CA GLU A 45 -7.66 2.01 1.87
C GLU A 45 -6.14 2.03 1.77
N ALA A 46 -5.49 3.17 1.99
CA ALA A 46 -4.04 3.30 2.01
C ALA A 46 -3.39 2.41 3.07
N SER A 47 -3.98 2.33 4.27
CA SER A 47 -3.50 1.47 5.35
C SER A 47 -3.59 -0.02 4.99
N VAL A 48 -4.72 -0.44 4.43
CA VAL A 48 -4.92 -1.84 3.98
C VAL A 48 -3.94 -2.19 2.87
N ALA A 49 -3.74 -1.28 1.91
CA ALA A 49 -2.78 -1.47 0.82
C ALA A 49 -1.36 -1.64 1.34
N ALA A 50 -0.91 -0.74 2.22
CA ALA A 50 0.42 -0.81 2.81
C ALA A 50 0.66 -2.10 3.61
N GLN A 51 -0.32 -2.53 4.41
CA GLN A 51 -0.23 -3.79 5.17
C GLN A 51 -0.17 -5.01 4.26
N THR A 52 -1.01 -5.05 3.22
CA THR A 52 -1.07 -6.17 2.28
C THR A 52 0.23 -6.31 1.52
N VAL A 53 0.78 -5.21 1.00
CA VAL A 53 2.08 -5.19 0.32
C VAL A 53 3.23 -5.53 1.28
N SER A 54 3.19 -5.07 2.53
CA SER A 54 4.20 -5.40 3.54
C SER A 54 4.26 -6.90 3.86
N ARG A 55 3.11 -7.59 3.84
CA ARG A 55 3.06 -9.07 3.98
C ARG A 55 3.76 -9.75 2.82
N LEU A 56 3.51 -9.31 1.59
CA LEU A 56 4.19 -9.84 0.40
C LEU A 56 5.70 -9.60 0.45
N ILE A 57 6.14 -8.39 0.83
CA ILE A 57 7.56 -8.09 1.02
C ILE A 57 8.19 -9.07 2.02
N THR A 58 7.53 -9.30 3.16
CA THR A 58 8.03 -10.21 4.20
C THR A 58 8.10 -11.66 3.70
N ALA A 59 7.12 -12.12 2.93
CA ALA A 59 7.10 -13.46 2.34
C ALA A 59 8.26 -13.63 1.33
N LEU A 60 8.44 -12.66 0.42
CA LEU A 60 9.55 -12.64 -0.54
C LEU A 60 10.93 -12.60 0.14
N GLN A 61 11.09 -11.87 1.23
CA GLN A 61 12.33 -11.83 2.01
C GLN A 61 12.67 -13.21 2.60
N ARG A 62 11.66 -13.93 3.11
CA ARG A 62 11.81 -15.28 3.63
C ARG A 62 12.16 -16.28 2.53
N GLU A 63 11.43 -16.22 1.41
CA GLU A 63 11.68 -17.08 0.26
C GLU A 63 13.07 -16.84 -0.33
N ARG A 64 13.51 -15.57 -0.46
CA ARG A 64 14.86 -15.20 -0.86
C ARG A 64 15.92 -15.88 0.00
N GLY A 65 15.79 -15.73 1.34
CA GLY A 65 16.72 -16.32 2.28
C GLY A 65 16.77 -17.85 2.18
N ALA A 66 15.61 -18.50 2.08
CA ALA A 66 15.52 -19.96 1.94
C ALA A 66 16.09 -20.46 0.61
N SER A 67 15.79 -19.77 -0.50
CA SER A 67 16.34 -20.08 -1.83
C SER A 67 17.86 -19.94 -1.86
N GLY A 68 18.41 -18.91 -1.18
CA GLY A 68 19.85 -18.73 -1.07
C GLY A 68 20.52 -19.86 -0.30
N VAL A 69 19.96 -20.29 0.83
CA VAL A 69 20.47 -21.43 1.61
C VAL A 69 20.31 -22.76 0.84
N TYR A 70 19.17 -22.94 0.16
CA TYR A 70 18.94 -24.12 -0.68
C TYR A 70 19.99 -24.25 -1.79
N LEU A 71 20.23 -23.18 -2.53
CA LEU A 71 21.26 -23.13 -3.59
C LEU A 71 22.68 -23.34 -3.03
N GLY A 72 23.03 -22.60 -1.97
CA GLY A 72 24.36 -22.70 -1.35
C GLY A 72 24.66 -24.07 -0.74
N SER A 73 23.64 -24.81 -0.32
CA SER A 73 23.77 -26.18 0.21
C SER A 73 23.60 -27.26 -0.86
N GLN A 74 23.40 -26.90 -2.13
CA GLN A 74 23.08 -27.84 -3.22
C GLN A 74 21.86 -28.73 -2.88
N GLY A 75 20.80 -28.11 -2.40
CA GLY A 75 19.54 -28.79 -2.06
C GLY A 75 19.53 -29.55 -0.74
N ARG A 76 20.62 -29.62 0.00
CA ARG A 76 20.73 -30.40 1.25
C ARG A 76 19.98 -29.75 2.41
N THR A 77 19.82 -28.44 2.38
CA THR A 77 19.15 -27.67 3.41
C THR A 77 17.98 -26.89 2.81
N MET A 78 16.91 -26.71 3.55
CA MET A 78 15.68 -26.01 3.16
C MET A 78 14.80 -26.71 2.10
N ALA A 79 15.15 -27.88 1.60
CA ALA A 79 14.36 -28.60 0.60
C ALA A 79 12.91 -28.86 1.08
N ASP A 80 12.73 -29.19 2.34
CA ASP A 80 11.44 -29.45 2.98
C ASP A 80 10.65 -28.17 3.33
N ARG A 81 11.34 -27.04 3.53
CA ARG A 81 10.73 -25.78 3.97
C ARG A 81 10.43 -24.81 2.82
N LEU A 82 11.22 -24.87 1.75
CA LEU A 82 11.10 -23.96 0.61
C LEU A 82 9.70 -23.98 -0.04
N PRO A 83 9.03 -25.14 -0.23
CA PRO A 83 7.66 -25.16 -0.76
C PRO A 83 6.67 -24.38 0.08
N GLY A 84 6.71 -24.51 1.41
CA GLY A 84 5.82 -23.77 2.30
C GLY A 84 6.08 -22.26 2.28
N MET A 85 7.33 -21.82 2.10
CA MET A 85 7.65 -20.40 1.95
C MET A 85 7.15 -19.85 0.61
N ARG A 86 7.23 -20.62 -0.47
CA ARG A 86 6.67 -20.26 -1.78
C ARG A 86 5.15 -20.15 -1.72
N GLN A 87 4.48 -21.08 -1.05
CA GLN A 87 3.04 -21.02 -0.84
C GLN A 87 2.65 -19.73 -0.10
N ALA A 88 3.34 -19.37 0.99
CA ALA A 88 3.09 -18.12 1.71
C ALA A 88 3.31 -16.87 0.83
N THR A 89 4.28 -16.91 -0.10
CA THR A 89 4.48 -15.84 -1.07
C THR A 89 3.32 -15.77 -2.07
N ASP A 90 2.85 -16.93 -2.56
CA ASP A 90 1.74 -16.99 -3.52
C ASP A 90 0.42 -16.52 -2.92
N GLU A 91 0.13 -16.89 -1.66
CA GLU A 91 -1.02 -16.38 -0.91
C GLU A 91 -0.96 -14.85 -0.72
N ALA A 92 0.20 -14.33 -0.33
CA ALA A 92 0.39 -12.88 -0.18
C ALA A 92 0.30 -12.15 -1.53
N LEU A 93 0.81 -12.74 -2.61
CA LEU A 93 0.71 -12.18 -3.96
C LEU A 93 -0.73 -12.17 -4.47
N SER A 94 -1.50 -13.21 -4.19
CA SER A 94 -2.94 -13.26 -4.52
C SER A 94 -3.69 -12.12 -3.83
N ALA A 95 -3.45 -11.88 -2.54
CA ALA A 95 -4.07 -10.78 -1.81
C ALA A 95 -3.72 -9.40 -2.40
N VAL A 96 -2.47 -9.20 -2.87
CA VAL A 96 -2.08 -7.95 -3.54
C VAL A 96 -2.73 -7.83 -4.92
N ARG A 97 -2.89 -8.94 -5.66
CA ARG A 97 -3.61 -8.93 -6.95
C ARG A 97 -5.10 -8.61 -6.79
N GLU A 98 -5.74 -9.12 -5.74
CA GLU A 98 -7.13 -8.78 -5.41
C GLU A 98 -7.29 -7.29 -5.07
N LEU A 99 -6.33 -6.74 -4.32
CA LEU A 99 -6.29 -5.31 -4.04
C LEU A 99 -6.15 -4.49 -5.33
N ALA A 100 -5.23 -4.87 -6.21
CA ALA A 100 -5.01 -4.22 -7.50
C ALA A 100 -6.22 -4.28 -8.44
N ALA A 101 -7.03 -5.31 -8.34
CA ALA A 101 -8.27 -5.44 -9.13
C ALA A 101 -9.35 -4.44 -8.69
N ARG A 102 -9.31 -3.99 -7.44
CA ARG A 102 -10.25 -2.99 -6.89
C ARG A 102 -9.78 -1.56 -7.17
N ASP A 103 -8.48 -1.32 -7.07
CA ASP A 103 -7.84 -0.03 -7.38
C ASP A 103 -6.58 -0.25 -8.24
N SER A 104 -6.74 -0.04 -9.54
CA SER A 104 -5.73 -0.39 -10.56
C SER A 104 -4.63 0.66 -10.75
N SER A 105 -4.62 1.80 -10.01
CA SER A 105 -3.91 2.98 -10.47
C SER A 105 -2.37 2.90 -10.42
N HIS A 106 -1.75 2.23 -9.45
CA HIS A 106 -0.28 2.28 -9.29
C HIS A 106 0.39 0.92 -9.05
N ILE A 107 -0.33 -0.07 -8.53
CA ILE A 107 0.24 -1.36 -8.14
C ILE A 107 0.45 -2.32 -9.33
N GLY A 108 -0.27 -2.09 -10.44
CA GLY A 108 -0.24 -2.97 -11.60
C GLY A 108 1.14 -3.08 -12.27
N SER A 109 1.91 -1.99 -12.31
CA SER A 109 3.27 -2.02 -12.87
C SER A 109 4.25 -2.82 -12.00
N VAL A 110 4.07 -2.77 -10.68
CA VAL A 110 4.89 -3.53 -9.72
C VAL A 110 4.57 -5.02 -9.80
N LEU A 111 3.29 -5.38 -9.99
CA LEU A 111 2.84 -6.76 -10.14
C LEU A 111 3.39 -7.42 -11.41
N LYS A 112 3.48 -6.69 -12.53
CA LYS A 112 4.10 -7.20 -13.77
C LYS A 112 5.53 -7.70 -13.58
N GLY A 113 6.31 -7.01 -12.72
CA GLY A 113 7.67 -7.48 -12.39
C GLY A 113 7.69 -8.82 -11.65
N LEU A 114 6.62 -9.17 -10.93
CA LEU A 114 6.50 -10.43 -10.19
C LEU A 114 6.07 -11.62 -11.08
N ASP A 115 5.68 -11.39 -12.32
CA ASP A 115 5.35 -12.46 -13.27
C ASP A 115 6.59 -13.32 -13.65
N GLU A 116 7.81 -12.83 -13.37
CA GLU A 116 9.07 -13.58 -13.52
C GLU A 116 9.37 -14.52 -12.34
N LEU A 117 8.63 -14.44 -11.24
CA LEU A 117 8.87 -15.22 -10.03
C LEU A 117 8.84 -16.76 -10.28
N PRO A 118 7.88 -17.32 -11.05
CA PRO A 118 7.88 -18.75 -11.37
C PRO A 118 9.14 -19.19 -12.14
N THR A 119 9.63 -18.37 -13.07
CA THR A 119 10.86 -18.63 -13.81
C THR A 119 12.08 -18.65 -12.89
N THR A 120 12.17 -17.68 -11.98
CA THR A 120 13.23 -17.64 -10.96
C THR A 120 13.21 -18.89 -10.09
N ARG A 121 12.04 -19.34 -9.63
CA ARG A 121 11.85 -20.56 -8.83
C ARG A 121 12.29 -21.82 -9.58
N SER A 122 11.91 -21.94 -10.86
CA SER A 122 12.34 -23.05 -11.71
C SER A 122 13.86 -23.13 -11.85
N GLN A 123 14.52 -21.97 -12.00
CA GLN A 123 15.97 -21.90 -12.07
C GLN A 123 16.66 -22.22 -10.74
N VAL A 124 16.03 -21.88 -9.60
CA VAL A 124 16.47 -22.31 -8.26
C VAL A 124 16.39 -23.84 -8.14
N ASP A 125 15.28 -24.44 -8.56
CA ASP A 125 15.03 -25.88 -8.44
C ASP A 125 15.99 -26.71 -9.28
N THR A 126 16.37 -26.19 -10.44
CA THR A 126 17.32 -26.83 -11.38
C THR A 126 18.78 -26.43 -11.15
N PHE A 127 19.07 -25.62 -10.12
CA PHE A 127 20.41 -25.07 -9.88
C PHE A 127 20.98 -24.30 -11.08
N ALA A 128 20.13 -23.77 -11.94
CA ALA A 128 20.52 -23.02 -13.14
C ALA A 128 20.99 -21.57 -12.84
N ILE A 129 20.78 -21.09 -11.62
CA ILE A 129 21.27 -19.79 -11.14
C ILE A 129 22.00 -19.95 -9.82
N THR A 130 22.89 -19.01 -9.55
CA THR A 130 23.62 -18.95 -8.28
C THR A 130 22.75 -18.35 -7.15
N SER A 131 23.18 -18.57 -5.88
CA SER A 131 22.55 -17.90 -4.72
C SER A 131 22.56 -16.39 -4.85
N VAL A 132 23.64 -15.81 -5.37
CA VAL A 132 23.77 -14.35 -5.58
C VAL A 132 22.79 -13.84 -6.64
N GLU A 133 22.67 -14.53 -7.77
CA GLU A 133 21.73 -14.16 -8.83
C GLU A 133 20.28 -14.28 -8.38
N SER A 134 19.94 -15.38 -7.69
CA SER A 134 18.62 -15.54 -7.07
C SER A 134 18.33 -14.40 -6.10
N GLY A 135 19.27 -14.11 -5.19
CA GLY A 135 19.16 -13.02 -4.23
C GLY A 135 18.95 -11.65 -4.89
N ALA A 136 19.66 -11.38 -6.00
CA ALA A 136 19.53 -10.13 -6.76
C ALA A 136 18.13 -9.99 -7.39
N ARG A 137 17.56 -11.04 -7.96
CA ARG A 137 16.20 -11.01 -8.56
C ARG A 137 15.14 -10.76 -7.50
N PHE A 138 15.14 -11.51 -6.40
CA PHE A 138 14.23 -11.27 -5.28
C PHE A 138 14.37 -9.84 -4.72
N THR A 139 15.60 -9.36 -4.59
CA THR A 139 15.87 -7.99 -4.12
C THR A 139 15.28 -6.94 -5.08
N GLY A 140 15.31 -7.18 -6.38
CA GLY A 140 14.66 -6.33 -7.38
C GLY A 140 13.15 -6.21 -7.13
N HIS A 141 12.47 -7.35 -6.97
CA HIS A 141 11.04 -7.39 -6.68
C HIS A 141 10.69 -6.69 -5.34
N ILE A 142 11.44 -6.98 -4.29
CA ILE A 142 11.26 -6.38 -2.96
C ILE A 142 11.43 -4.84 -3.03
N ARG A 143 12.46 -4.36 -3.74
CA ARG A 143 12.71 -2.91 -3.90
C ARG A 143 11.57 -2.21 -4.62
N SER A 144 11.01 -2.81 -5.66
CA SER A 144 9.86 -2.25 -6.37
C SER A 144 8.63 -2.12 -5.46
N LEU A 145 8.37 -3.13 -4.63
CA LEU A 145 7.29 -3.11 -3.64
C LEU A 145 7.51 -2.06 -2.54
N ILE A 146 8.74 -1.92 -2.04
CA ILE A 146 9.11 -0.85 -1.08
C ILE A 146 8.88 0.53 -1.71
N GLY A 147 9.26 0.72 -2.97
CA GLY A 147 8.98 1.96 -3.70
C GLY A 147 7.50 2.29 -3.77
N PHE A 148 6.64 1.28 -3.94
CA PHE A 148 5.19 1.44 -3.89
C PHE A 148 4.70 1.87 -2.48
N THR A 149 5.17 1.23 -1.40
CA THR A 149 4.75 1.62 -0.03
C THR A 149 5.16 3.05 0.32
N HIS A 150 6.31 3.54 -0.16
CA HIS A 150 6.69 4.94 -0.04
C HIS A 150 5.81 5.88 -0.88
N ALA A 151 5.34 5.43 -2.04
CA ALA A 151 4.40 6.23 -2.84
C ALA A 151 3.05 6.38 -2.12
N VAL A 152 2.55 5.31 -1.52
CA VAL A 152 1.33 5.33 -0.68
C VAL A 152 1.51 6.28 0.51
N GLU A 153 2.62 6.22 1.24
CA GLU A 153 2.93 7.13 2.36
C GLU A 153 2.86 8.60 1.94
N ARG A 154 3.47 8.96 0.80
CA ARG A 154 3.45 10.34 0.30
C ARG A 154 2.07 10.83 -0.15
N GLY A 155 1.18 9.93 -0.53
CA GLY A 155 -0.20 10.24 -0.93
C GLY A 155 -1.14 10.49 0.26
N VAL A 156 -0.77 10.07 1.46
CA VAL A 156 -1.61 10.18 2.64
C VAL A 156 -1.58 11.60 3.21
N GLN A 157 -2.75 12.22 3.37
CA GLN A 157 -2.90 13.56 3.92
C GLN A 157 -3.00 13.57 5.47
N ASP A 158 -3.39 12.46 6.08
CA ASP A 158 -3.45 12.33 7.54
C ASP A 158 -2.04 12.20 8.13
N ALA A 159 -1.65 13.16 8.96
CA ALA A 159 -0.31 13.22 9.55
C ALA A 159 -0.01 12.07 10.53
N THR A 160 -1.03 11.47 11.14
CA THR A 160 -0.87 10.35 12.07
C THR A 160 -0.61 9.06 11.30
N LEU A 161 -1.41 8.81 10.24
CA LEU A 161 -1.20 7.68 9.36
C LEU A 161 0.12 7.80 8.59
N ALA A 162 0.46 8.97 8.05
CA ALA A 162 1.73 9.20 7.37
C ALA A 162 2.94 8.85 8.27
N ARG A 163 2.91 9.24 9.55
CA ARG A 163 3.95 8.86 10.53
C ARG A 163 3.99 7.35 10.80
N ALA A 164 2.83 6.70 10.91
CA ALA A 164 2.75 5.25 11.12
C ALA A 164 3.29 4.47 9.91
N LEU A 165 2.93 4.89 8.69
CA LEU A 165 3.44 4.32 7.44
C LEU A 165 4.95 4.56 7.28
N GLY A 166 5.45 5.74 7.63
CA GLY A 166 6.88 6.06 7.65
C GLY A 166 7.65 5.14 8.60
N GLY A 167 7.14 4.89 9.81
CA GLY A 167 7.71 3.91 10.74
C GLY A 167 7.72 2.49 10.19
N LEU A 168 6.64 2.06 9.54
CA LEU A 168 6.56 0.75 8.86
C LEU A 168 7.61 0.65 7.73
N ASN A 169 7.71 1.67 6.88
CA ASN A 169 8.66 1.70 5.78
C ASN A 169 10.12 1.65 6.29
N GLN A 170 10.47 2.39 7.32
CA GLN A 170 11.79 2.33 7.97
C GLN A 170 12.09 0.94 8.51
N PHE A 171 11.11 0.28 9.13
CA PHE A 171 11.28 -1.08 9.63
C PHE A 171 11.49 -2.08 8.50
N ILE A 172 10.74 -1.97 7.41
CA ILE A 172 10.90 -2.82 6.21
C ILE A 172 12.29 -2.64 5.59
N GLU A 173 12.76 -1.40 5.45
CA GLU A 173 14.10 -1.10 4.92
C GLU A 173 15.22 -1.64 5.82
N MET A 174 15.06 -1.51 7.13
CA MET A 174 16.03 -2.05 8.10
C MET A 174 16.14 -3.58 7.97
N LYS A 175 15.00 -4.28 7.85
CA LYS A 175 14.97 -5.73 7.58
C LYS A 175 15.62 -6.08 6.24
N GLU A 176 15.39 -5.26 5.21
CA GLU A 176 15.97 -5.49 3.90
C GLU A 176 17.50 -5.33 3.91
N ARG A 177 18.02 -4.32 4.60
CA ARG A 177 19.48 -4.14 4.77
C ARG A 177 20.10 -5.33 5.51
N ALA A 178 19.53 -5.69 6.67
CA ALA A 178 20.00 -6.84 7.44
C ALA A 178 19.92 -8.17 6.69
N GLY A 179 18.88 -8.33 5.84
CA GLY A 179 18.72 -9.54 5.00
C GLY A 179 19.76 -9.64 3.89
N ARG A 180 20.20 -8.52 3.33
CA ARG A 180 21.23 -8.50 2.26
C ARG A 180 22.64 -8.77 2.78
N GLU A 181 22.92 -8.42 4.03
CA GLU A 181 24.23 -8.69 4.66
C GLU A 181 24.45 -10.19 4.96
N ARG A 182 23.38 -11.00 4.94
CA ARG A 182 23.43 -12.44 5.24
C ARG A 182 23.43 -13.34 3.99
N THR A 183 23.29 -12.76 2.82
CA THR A 183 23.31 -13.49 1.54
C THR A 183 24.59 -13.24 0.78
#